data_9b813ee2fa981133b330fc6a68ad27c9
#
_entry.id   9b813ee2fa981133b330fc6a68ad27c9
#
_cell.length_a   1.000
_cell.length_b   1.000
_cell.length_c   1.000
_cell.angle_alpha   90.00
_cell.angle_beta   90.00
_cell.angle_gamma   90.00
#
_symmetry.space_group_name_H-M   'P 1'
#
loop_
_entity.id
_entity.type
_entity.pdbx_description
1 polymer ?
#
loop_
_entity_poly.entity_id
_entity_poly.type
_entity_poly.pdbx_seq_one_letter_code
_entity_poly.pdbx_strand_id
1 'polypeptide(L)'
;GNYTNMSSNYCAGNDSVFLFLQNVLTEVIDLFPSKYIHIGGDEVEKHPWKKCAKCQARIKTEGLKNEDELQSYFIKRIEKFIVSKNRKMIGWDEILEGGLAPEATVMSWRGEAGGIQAAKMNHDVVMTPGNPLYFDHYQAGPEGEPVAIGGMNTLRKVYDYDPIPKELNEAQAKYILGAQANLWCEYITTAEQVEYMVLPRMLALAEVVWTPKQNKDWQSFNKRLQTQFRSFEQRGLHYSPGNFTVNIKPVSENGKLSVALSTEALNGEIYYTTDGTLPTKESAKYSLPVPIETSAVIKAITVVNGKIMGLKPAEQSFAMHKAIGKNVNYTNAVSRYYLADGPNSLTDGVRGTYAVGKYWHGFSEKDMIATIDLGEGKNIKSISLGCLQNYRDWIFMPSAVQFEISTDGKTFTALQTVNNTI
;
A
#
# COMPACT_ATOMS: atom_id res chain seq x y z
N GLY A 1 14.96 -3.73 -27.15
CA GLY A 1 15.44 -5.07 -26.90
C GLY A 1 14.49 -5.79 -25.95
N ASN A 2 14.09 -7.01 -26.29
CA ASN A 2 13.24 -7.82 -25.43
C ASN A 2 13.99 -8.19 -24.15
N TYR A 3 13.64 -7.59 -23.03
CA TYR A 3 14.17 -7.92 -21.71
C TYR A 3 13.66 -9.27 -21.15
N THR A 4 12.84 -9.99 -21.91
CA THR A 4 12.16 -11.23 -21.49
C THR A 4 13.03 -12.46 -21.28
N ASN A 5 14.35 -12.38 -21.53
CA ASN A 5 15.27 -13.51 -21.40
C ASN A 5 16.49 -13.25 -20.50
N MET A 6 16.57 -12.13 -19.80
CA MET A 6 17.64 -11.89 -18.83
C MET A 6 17.19 -12.36 -17.44
N SER A 7 17.78 -13.45 -16.96
CA SER A 7 17.68 -13.80 -15.54
C SER A 7 18.33 -12.69 -14.73
N SER A 8 17.56 -12.07 -13.84
CA SER A 8 18.08 -11.09 -12.86
C SER A 8 18.86 -11.74 -11.72
N ASN A 9 18.87 -13.08 -11.66
CA ASN A 9 19.41 -13.82 -10.54
C ASN A 9 20.83 -14.35 -10.83
N TYR A 10 21.67 -14.32 -9.81
CA TYR A 10 22.94 -15.03 -9.85
C TYR A 10 22.72 -16.56 -9.89
N CYS A 11 23.64 -17.28 -10.55
CA CYS A 11 23.64 -18.73 -10.57
C CYS A 11 24.15 -19.28 -9.23
N ALA A 12 23.24 -19.74 -8.37
CA ALA A 12 23.55 -20.29 -7.05
C ALA A 12 24.41 -21.59 -7.09
N GLY A 13 24.46 -22.24 -8.24
CA GLY A 13 25.31 -23.42 -8.47
C GLY A 13 26.75 -23.10 -8.89
N ASN A 14 27.11 -21.82 -9.09
CA ASN A 14 28.43 -21.42 -9.57
C ASN A 14 29.25 -20.75 -8.45
N ASP A 15 30.33 -21.38 -8.00
CA ASP A 15 31.16 -20.86 -6.91
C ASP A 15 31.89 -19.54 -7.25
N SER A 16 32.16 -19.28 -8.53
CA SER A 16 32.74 -17.99 -8.97
C SER A 16 31.82 -16.80 -8.65
N VAL A 17 30.50 -17.00 -8.56
CA VAL A 17 29.54 -15.96 -8.15
C VAL A 17 29.78 -15.56 -6.70
N PHE A 18 29.98 -16.53 -5.82
CA PHE A 18 30.26 -16.24 -4.42
C PHE A 18 31.59 -15.51 -4.24
N LEU A 19 32.63 -15.94 -4.96
CA LEU A 19 33.92 -15.24 -4.93
C LEU A 19 33.79 -13.79 -5.41
N PHE A 20 33.07 -13.56 -6.50
CA PHE A 20 32.79 -12.22 -7.03
C PHE A 20 32.08 -11.36 -5.98
N LEU A 21 30.99 -11.88 -5.40
CA LEU A 21 30.21 -11.15 -4.38
C LEU A 21 31.03 -10.89 -3.11
N GLN A 22 31.87 -11.82 -2.68
CA GLN A 22 32.75 -11.63 -1.53
C GLN A 22 33.77 -10.50 -1.78
N ASN A 23 34.30 -10.40 -3.00
CA ASN A 23 35.20 -9.31 -3.38
C ASN A 23 34.47 -7.96 -3.35
N VAL A 24 33.27 -7.86 -3.97
CA VAL A 24 32.43 -6.66 -3.93
C VAL A 24 32.08 -6.27 -2.49
N LEU A 25 31.65 -7.24 -1.68
CA LEU A 25 31.30 -6.99 -0.27
C LEU A 25 32.52 -6.56 0.56
N THR A 26 33.71 -7.03 0.24
CA THR A 26 34.94 -6.58 0.90
C THR A 26 35.17 -5.09 0.67
N GLU A 27 35.11 -4.64 -0.59
CA GLU A 27 35.22 -3.21 -0.91
C GLU A 27 34.14 -2.36 -0.26
N VAL A 28 32.89 -2.83 -0.25
CA VAL A 28 31.78 -2.14 0.43
C VAL A 28 32.00 -2.03 1.93
N ILE A 29 32.48 -3.10 2.59
CA ILE A 29 32.77 -3.12 4.02
C ILE A 29 33.90 -2.16 4.38
N ASP A 30 34.90 -2.03 3.53
CA ASP A 30 36.03 -1.10 3.72
C ASP A 30 35.59 0.36 3.57
N LEU A 31 34.63 0.64 2.68
CA LEU A 31 34.09 1.99 2.47
C LEU A 31 33.07 2.42 3.55
N PHE A 32 32.27 1.48 4.05
CA PHE A 32 31.17 1.76 4.97
C PHE A 32 31.40 1.12 6.34
N PRO A 33 31.58 1.89 7.42
CA PRO A 33 31.84 1.38 8.76
C PRO A 33 30.58 0.81 9.45
N SER A 34 29.45 0.68 8.77
CA SER A 34 28.18 0.20 9.33
C SER A 34 28.32 -1.21 9.90
N LYS A 35 27.66 -1.45 11.03
CA LYS A 35 27.51 -2.78 11.61
C LYS A 35 26.73 -3.73 10.70
N TYR A 36 25.77 -3.21 9.94
CA TYR A 36 24.87 -3.96 9.07
C TYR A 36 25.26 -3.80 7.60
N ILE A 37 25.20 -4.91 6.87
CA ILE A 37 25.33 -4.94 5.42
C ILE A 37 24.05 -5.53 4.86
N HIS A 38 23.32 -4.73 4.08
CA HIS A 38 22.07 -5.16 3.44
C HIS A 38 22.39 -5.85 2.12
N ILE A 39 21.86 -7.04 1.93
CA ILE A 39 22.15 -7.87 0.76
C ILE A 39 20.98 -8.02 -0.22
N GLY A 40 19.86 -7.35 0.02
CA GLY A 40 18.64 -7.55 -0.76
C GLY A 40 17.94 -8.87 -0.42
N GLY A 41 17.79 -9.73 -1.41
CA GLY A 41 17.16 -11.06 -1.27
C GLY A 41 15.70 -11.09 -1.68
N ASP A 42 15.18 -9.97 -2.18
CA ASP A 42 13.82 -9.75 -2.63
C ASP A 42 13.57 -10.30 -4.05
N GLU A 43 12.32 -10.64 -4.31
CA GLU A 43 11.75 -10.92 -5.65
C GLU A 43 12.57 -11.90 -6.52
N VAL A 44 13.20 -12.89 -5.90
CA VAL A 44 14.03 -13.87 -6.59
C VAL A 44 13.17 -14.83 -7.41
N GLU A 45 13.24 -14.70 -8.75
CA GLU A 45 12.58 -15.62 -9.66
C GLU A 45 13.24 -17.01 -9.61
N LYS A 46 12.48 -18.04 -9.22
CA LYS A 46 13.00 -19.41 -9.09
C LYS A 46 13.06 -20.15 -10.43
N HIS A 47 12.31 -19.68 -11.43
CA HIS A 47 12.22 -20.38 -12.73
C HIS A 47 13.57 -20.55 -13.46
N PRO A 48 14.47 -19.55 -13.49
CA PRO A 48 15.80 -19.73 -14.08
C PRO A 48 16.61 -20.82 -13.39
N TRP A 49 16.52 -20.94 -12.07
CA TRP A 49 17.24 -21.98 -11.32
C TRP A 49 16.72 -23.38 -11.59
N LYS A 50 15.42 -23.56 -11.84
CA LYS A 50 14.82 -24.85 -12.25
C LYS A 50 15.41 -25.37 -13.54
N LYS A 51 15.81 -24.48 -14.46
CA LYS A 51 16.39 -24.84 -15.76
C LYS A 51 17.91 -24.88 -15.76
N CYS A 52 18.58 -24.37 -14.74
CA CYS A 52 20.03 -24.27 -14.68
C CYS A 52 20.66 -25.57 -14.17
N ALA A 53 21.41 -26.26 -15.03
CA ALA A 53 22.06 -27.53 -14.66
C ALA A 53 23.00 -27.41 -13.45
N LYS A 54 23.72 -26.25 -13.28
CA LYS A 54 24.60 -26.01 -12.13
C LYS A 54 23.77 -25.83 -10.83
N CYS A 55 22.63 -25.12 -10.89
CA CYS A 55 21.76 -24.93 -9.75
C CYS A 55 21.12 -26.28 -9.32
N GLN A 56 20.65 -27.07 -10.27
CA GLN A 56 20.09 -28.40 -9.99
C GLN A 56 21.13 -29.38 -9.43
N ALA A 57 22.37 -29.33 -9.95
CA ALA A 57 23.47 -30.10 -9.37
C ALA A 57 23.77 -29.67 -7.93
N ARG A 58 23.76 -28.37 -7.63
CA ARG A 58 23.94 -27.82 -6.27
C ARG A 58 22.84 -28.31 -5.32
N ILE A 59 21.58 -28.23 -5.72
CA ILE A 59 20.45 -28.76 -4.94
C ILE A 59 20.71 -30.21 -4.56
N LYS A 60 21.09 -31.06 -5.53
CA LYS A 60 21.35 -32.47 -5.31
C LYS A 60 22.57 -32.69 -4.38
N THR A 61 23.68 -31.98 -4.60
CA THR A 61 24.91 -32.14 -3.83
C THR A 61 24.76 -31.72 -2.38
N GLU A 62 24.02 -30.62 -2.13
CA GLU A 62 23.80 -30.08 -0.78
C GLU A 62 22.56 -30.72 -0.07
N GLY A 63 21.86 -31.65 -0.75
CA GLY A 63 20.67 -32.30 -0.20
C GLY A 63 19.47 -31.37 0.02
N LEU A 64 19.36 -30.33 -0.79
CA LEU A 64 18.28 -29.34 -0.70
C LEU A 64 17.01 -29.88 -1.37
N LYS A 65 15.83 -29.44 -0.89
CA LYS A 65 14.54 -29.94 -1.40
C LYS A 65 14.09 -29.26 -2.68
N ASN A 66 14.37 -27.95 -2.80
CA ASN A 66 13.85 -27.12 -3.88
C ASN A 66 14.67 -25.83 -4.04
N GLU A 67 14.21 -24.92 -4.89
CA GLU A 67 14.83 -23.63 -5.18
C GLU A 67 14.72 -22.63 -4.02
N ASP A 68 13.75 -22.79 -3.11
CA ASP A 68 13.65 -21.94 -1.91
C ASP A 68 14.78 -22.30 -0.93
N GLU A 69 15.05 -23.59 -0.74
CA GLU A 69 16.21 -24.02 0.05
C GLU A 69 17.53 -23.66 -0.65
N LEU A 70 17.58 -23.60 -1.99
CA LEU A 70 18.72 -23.10 -2.73
C LEU A 70 18.95 -21.59 -2.49
N GLN A 71 17.90 -20.79 -2.40
CA GLN A 71 18.00 -19.39 -1.98
C GLN A 71 18.55 -19.28 -0.55
N SER A 72 18.01 -20.05 0.37
CA SER A 72 18.49 -20.12 1.74
C SER A 72 19.98 -20.51 1.80
N TYR A 73 20.40 -21.49 1.02
CA TYR A 73 21.83 -21.88 0.90
C TYR A 73 22.69 -20.71 0.42
N PHE A 74 22.23 -19.98 -0.61
CA PHE A 74 22.93 -18.80 -1.13
C PHE A 74 23.10 -17.74 -0.06
N ILE A 75 22.02 -17.39 0.62
CA ILE A 75 21.99 -16.39 1.70
C ILE A 75 22.90 -16.79 2.85
N LYS A 76 22.85 -18.05 3.30
CA LYS A 76 23.70 -18.56 4.39
C LYS A 76 25.20 -18.50 4.05
N ARG A 77 25.59 -18.75 2.80
CA ARG A 77 26.99 -18.60 2.38
C ARG A 77 27.46 -17.15 2.42
N ILE A 78 26.61 -16.20 2.00
CA ILE A 78 26.91 -14.76 2.06
C ILE A 78 26.96 -14.29 3.50
N GLU A 79 25.97 -14.69 4.34
CA GLU A 79 25.98 -14.38 5.78
C GLU A 79 27.28 -14.82 6.44
N LYS A 80 27.68 -16.07 6.25
CA LYS A 80 28.93 -16.61 6.82
C LYS A 80 30.14 -15.74 6.46
N PHE A 81 30.19 -15.22 5.25
CA PHE A 81 31.25 -14.30 4.82
C PHE A 81 31.13 -12.95 5.56
N ILE A 82 29.96 -12.35 5.63
CA ILE A 82 29.70 -11.05 6.29
C ILE A 82 30.05 -11.16 7.79
N VAL A 83 29.64 -12.23 8.44
CA VAL A 83 29.94 -12.50 9.86
C VAL A 83 31.46 -12.65 10.06
N SER A 84 32.19 -13.32 9.14
CA SER A 84 33.65 -13.42 9.21
C SER A 84 34.38 -12.07 9.13
N LYS A 85 33.70 -11.03 8.66
CA LYS A 85 34.16 -9.64 8.60
C LYS A 85 33.67 -8.80 9.79
N ASN A 86 33.17 -9.42 10.87
CA ASN A 86 32.60 -8.76 12.04
C ASN A 86 31.44 -7.79 11.69
N ARG A 87 30.62 -8.15 10.70
CA ARG A 87 29.40 -7.43 10.32
C ARG A 87 28.17 -8.32 10.52
N LYS A 88 27.00 -7.70 10.63
CA LYS A 88 25.69 -8.38 10.62
C LYS A 88 25.06 -8.27 9.23
N MET A 89 24.50 -9.37 8.77
CA MET A 89 23.71 -9.36 7.53
C MET A 89 22.29 -8.90 7.83
N ILE A 90 21.73 -8.09 6.93
CA ILE A 90 20.31 -7.76 6.88
C ILE A 90 19.80 -8.00 5.46
N GLY A 91 18.57 -8.50 5.31
CA GLY A 91 17.93 -8.69 4.02
C GLY A 91 16.42 -8.51 4.10
N TRP A 92 15.79 -8.37 2.94
CA TRP A 92 14.35 -8.31 2.83
C TRP A 92 13.69 -9.60 3.32
N ASP A 93 12.42 -9.56 3.67
CA ASP A 93 11.76 -10.69 4.37
C ASP A 93 11.63 -11.97 3.55
N GLU A 94 11.94 -11.97 2.23
CA GLU A 94 12.08 -13.17 1.41
C GLU A 94 13.25 -14.07 1.83
N ILE A 95 14.22 -13.55 2.58
CA ILE A 95 15.30 -14.41 3.13
C ILE A 95 14.80 -15.45 4.15
N LEU A 96 13.54 -15.33 4.59
CA LEU A 96 12.85 -16.36 5.38
C LEU A 96 12.51 -17.61 4.57
N GLU A 97 12.38 -17.48 3.24
CA GLU A 97 12.02 -18.58 2.35
C GLU A 97 13.11 -19.66 2.33
N GLY A 98 12.70 -20.92 2.45
CA GLY A 98 13.64 -22.06 2.51
C GLY A 98 14.48 -22.16 3.78
N GLY A 99 14.32 -21.24 4.75
CA GLY A 99 14.98 -21.25 6.05
C GLY A 99 15.98 -20.12 6.26
N LEU A 100 15.74 -19.32 7.30
CA LEU A 100 16.53 -18.15 7.63
C LEU A 100 17.98 -18.51 8.00
N ALA A 101 18.93 -17.64 7.65
CA ALA A 101 20.32 -17.74 8.05
C ALA A 101 20.47 -17.40 9.55
N PRO A 102 21.39 -18.06 10.31
CA PRO A 102 21.37 -18.08 11.78
C PRO A 102 21.47 -16.72 12.48
N GLU A 103 22.20 -15.75 11.91
CA GLU A 103 22.41 -14.43 12.52
C GLU A 103 21.76 -13.30 11.72
N ALA A 104 20.95 -13.65 10.71
CA ALA A 104 20.34 -12.68 9.83
C ALA A 104 19.36 -11.75 10.56
N THR A 105 19.42 -10.48 10.22
CA THR A 105 18.40 -9.49 10.54
C THR A 105 17.42 -9.40 9.38
N VAL A 106 16.11 -9.34 9.64
CA VAL A 106 15.08 -9.31 8.63
C VAL A 106 14.51 -7.90 8.51
N MET A 107 14.42 -7.39 7.26
CA MET A 107 13.72 -6.15 6.95
C MET A 107 12.37 -6.50 6.32
N SER A 108 11.26 -6.26 7.06
CA SER A 108 9.92 -6.70 6.69
C SER A 108 9.19 -5.64 5.88
N TRP A 109 9.09 -5.82 4.56
CA TRP A 109 8.50 -4.84 3.64
C TRP A 109 7.15 -5.25 3.04
N ARG A 110 6.91 -6.56 2.86
CA ARG A 110 5.63 -7.10 2.32
C ARG A 110 4.46 -7.02 3.31
N GLY A 111 4.65 -6.32 4.41
CA GLY A 111 3.74 -6.18 5.54
C GLY A 111 4.44 -6.56 6.84
N GLU A 112 3.67 -6.93 7.86
CA GLU A 112 4.21 -7.25 9.19
C GLU A 112 4.52 -8.74 9.37
N ALA A 113 3.97 -9.60 8.52
CA ALA A 113 4.03 -11.07 8.71
C ALA A 113 5.46 -11.62 8.75
N GLY A 114 6.33 -11.15 7.85
CA GLY A 114 7.75 -11.54 7.84
C GLY A 114 8.47 -11.14 9.13
N GLY A 115 8.24 -9.90 9.58
CA GLY A 115 8.81 -9.41 10.84
C GLY A 115 8.31 -10.18 12.06
N ILE A 116 7.01 -10.49 12.12
CA ILE A 116 6.41 -11.32 13.17
C ILE A 116 7.06 -12.71 13.19
N GLN A 117 7.22 -13.33 12.01
CA GLN A 117 7.84 -14.65 11.89
C GLN A 117 9.30 -14.62 12.38
N ALA A 118 10.09 -13.65 11.94
CA ALA A 118 11.49 -13.50 12.31
C ALA A 118 11.66 -13.26 13.83
N ALA A 119 10.87 -12.34 14.41
CA ALA A 119 10.89 -12.05 15.84
C ALA A 119 10.52 -13.28 16.69
N LYS A 120 9.56 -14.10 16.26
CA LYS A 120 9.22 -15.38 16.90
C LYS A 120 10.34 -16.42 16.80
N MET A 121 11.22 -16.29 15.82
CA MET A 121 12.43 -17.10 15.66
C MET A 121 13.66 -16.53 16.39
N ASN A 122 13.49 -15.45 17.15
CA ASN A 122 14.51 -14.71 17.88
C ASN A 122 15.54 -14.01 16.97
N HIS A 123 15.12 -13.53 15.83
CA HIS A 123 15.92 -12.72 14.91
C HIS A 123 15.57 -11.25 15.02
N ASP A 124 16.59 -10.39 14.94
CA ASP A 124 16.42 -8.93 14.87
C ASP A 124 15.61 -8.55 13.63
N VAL A 125 14.75 -7.55 13.76
CA VAL A 125 13.82 -7.09 12.71
C VAL A 125 13.82 -5.58 12.60
N VAL A 126 13.82 -5.08 11.37
CA VAL A 126 13.47 -3.69 11.04
C VAL A 126 12.14 -3.72 10.30
N MET A 127 11.13 -3.02 10.83
CA MET A 127 9.82 -2.93 10.21
C MET A 127 9.80 -1.84 9.15
N THR A 128 9.46 -2.19 7.92
CA THR A 128 9.35 -1.25 6.80
C THR A 128 8.20 -1.60 5.84
N PRO A 129 7.00 -1.93 6.38
CA PRO A 129 5.89 -2.35 5.54
C PRO A 129 5.52 -1.28 4.52
N GLY A 130 5.27 -1.67 3.26
CA GLY A 130 4.94 -0.74 2.19
C GLY A 130 3.72 0.14 2.53
N ASN A 131 2.77 -0.40 3.28
CA ASN A 131 1.72 0.37 3.94
C ASN A 131 1.94 0.33 5.47
N PRO A 132 2.33 1.45 6.15
CA PRO A 132 2.33 2.83 5.63
C PRO A 132 3.72 3.46 5.36
N LEU A 133 4.80 2.68 5.24
CA LEU A 133 6.17 3.22 5.29
C LEU A 133 6.88 3.36 3.94
N TYR A 134 6.21 3.09 2.80
CA TYR A 134 6.74 3.45 1.49
C TYR A 134 6.38 4.89 1.16
N PHE A 135 7.39 5.76 1.15
CA PHE A 135 7.22 7.20 0.92
C PHE A 135 7.25 7.58 -0.56
N ASP A 136 7.47 6.64 -1.45
CA ASP A 136 7.20 6.74 -2.88
C ASP A 136 5.71 6.61 -3.24
N HIS A 137 4.85 6.26 -2.27
CA HIS A 137 3.38 6.29 -2.43
C HIS A 137 2.82 7.70 -2.27
N TYR A 138 1.65 7.96 -2.88
CA TYR A 138 0.91 9.21 -2.71
C TYR A 138 0.64 9.54 -1.24
N GLN A 139 0.52 10.83 -0.93
CA GLN A 139 0.18 11.33 0.42
C GLN A 139 -1.29 11.68 0.55
N ALA A 140 -1.95 12.04 -0.56
CA ALA A 140 -3.36 12.43 -0.58
C ALA A 140 -4.15 11.81 -1.74
N GLY A 141 -3.47 11.22 -2.70
CA GLY A 141 -4.04 10.58 -3.88
C GLY A 141 -3.50 11.14 -5.18
N PRO A 142 -3.75 10.47 -6.33
CA PRO A 142 -3.13 10.81 -7.60
C PRO A 142 -3.56 12.17 -8.16
N GLU A 143 -4.71 12.65 -7.73
CA GLU A 143 -5.23 13.92 -8.25
C GLU A 143 -4.55 15.11 -7.60
N GLY A 144 -3.66 15.77 -8.33
CA GLY A 144 -2.97 17.00 -7.93
C GLY A 144 -1.61 16.78 -7.26
N GLU A 145 -1.19 15.55 -7.04
CA GLU A 145 0.17 15.22 -6.59
C GLU A 145 1.09 14.91 -7.78
N PRO A 146 2.41 15.05 -7.64
CA PRO A 146 3.36 14.52 -8.61
C PRO A 146 3.13 13.03 -8.85
N VAL A 147 3.43 12.56 -10.08
CA VAL A 147 3.27 11.14 -10.41
C VAL A 147 4.10 10.27 -9.47
N ALA A 148 3.46 9.26 -8.90
CA ALA A 148 4.06 8.28 -8.01
C ALA A 148 3.75 6.85 -8.49
N ILE A 149 4.38 5.85 -7.90
CA ILE A 149 4.18 4.44 -8.27
C ILE A 149 2.74 3.96 -8.02
N GLY A 150 2.05 4.57 -7.07
CA GLY A 150 0.70 4.20 -6.65
C GLY A 150 0.58 4.22 -5.12
N GLY A 151 -0.37 3.44 -4.59
CA GLY A 151 -0.62 3.38 -3.16
C GLY A 151 -1.04 4.71 -2.54
N MET A 152 -1.28 4.73 -1.23
CA MET A 152 -1.56 5.96 -0.49
C MET A 152 -1.17 5.81 0.98
N ASN A 153 -0.15 6.56 1.39
CA ASN A 153 0.36 6.61 2.76
C ASN A 153 0.28 8.05 3.26
N THR A 154 -0.81 8.39 3.93
CA THR A 154 -1.03 9.74 4.46
C THR A 154 -0.17 10.01 5.68
N LEU A 155 -0.01 11.28 6.05
CA LEU A 155 0.70 11.69 7.26
C LEU A 155 0.13 10.97 8.50
N ARG A 156 -1.20 10.89 8.61
CA ARG A 156 -1.90 10.25 9.72
C ARG A 156 -1.66 8.76 9.78
N LYS A 157 -1.67 8.06 8.63
CA LYS A 157 -1.35 6.62 8.58
C LYS A 157 0.05 6.32 9.10
N VAL A 158 1.04 7.13 8.72
CA VAL A 158 2.42 6.98 9.22
C VAL A 158 2.47 7.24 10.72
N TYR A 159 1.80 8.29 11.20
CA TYR A 159 1.77 8.62 12.63
C TYR A 159 1.10 7.55 13.48
N ASP A 160 0.02 6.94 13.00
CA ASP A 160 -0.73 5.91 13.73
C ASP A 160 -0.04 4.54 13.72
N TYR A 161 0.98 4.36 12.90
CA TYR A 161 1.72 3.11 12.84
C TYR A 161 2.37 2.76 14.18
N ASP A 162 2.36 1.48 14.50
CA ASP A 162 3.07 0.90 15.65
C ASP A 162 4.05 -0.15 15.13
N PRO A 163 5.38 0.07 15.26
CA PRO A 163 6.37 -0.88 14.79
C PRO A 163 6.34 -2.24 15.49
N ILE A 164 5.68 -2.34 16.65
CA ILE A 164 5.57 -3.58 17.42
C ILE A 164 4.20 -4.21 17.17
N PRO A 165 4.12 -5.27 16.33
CA PRO A 165 2.87 -5.99 16.09
C PRO A 165 2.26 -6.55 17.37
N LYS A 166 0.93 -6.52 17.45
CA LYS A 166 0.17 -7.01 18.62
C LYS A 166 0.29 -8.52 18.84
N GLU A 167 0.69 -9.26 17.81
CA GLU A 167 0.90 -10.71 17.81
C GLU A 167 2.17 -11.14 18.52
N LEU A 168 3.03 -10.20 18.90
CA LEU A 168 4.26 -10.45 19.63
C LEU A 168 4.06 -10.24 21.12
N ASN A 169 4.58 -11.16 21.92
CA ASN A 169 4.71 -10.97 23.37
C ASN A 169 5.95 -10.10 23.68
N GLU A 170 6.11 -9.68 24.94
CA GLU A 170 7.21 -8.82 25.39
C GLU A 170 8.61 -9.39 25.08
N ALA A 171 8.79 -10.72 25.19
CA ALA A 171 10.07 -11.35 24.88
C ALA A 171 10.41 -11.30 23.41
N GLN A 172 9.40 -11.45 22.54
CA GLN A 172 9.54 -11.37 21.08
C GLN A 172 9.64 -9.93 20.58
N ALA A 173 8.92 -9.00 21.19
CA ALA A 173 8.95 -7.58 20.85
C ALA A 173 10.37 -6.97 20.95
N LYS A 174 11.24 -7.52 21.78
CA LYS A 174 12.64 -7.08 21.93
C LYS A 174 13.48 -7.23 20.67
N TYR A 175 13.06 -8.10 19.76
CA TYR A 175 13.72 -8.29 18.47
C TYR A 175 13.33 -7.24 17.43
N ILE A 176 12.29 -6.43 17.68
CA ILE A 176 11.95 -5.31 16.81
C ILE A 176 12.89 -4.14 17.14
N LEU A 177 13.89 -3.92 16.28
CA LEU A 177 14.86 -2.84 16.44
C LEU A 177 14.27 -1.45 16.21
N GLY A 178 13.20 -1.38 15.44
CA GLY A 178 12.53 -0.14 15.06
C GLY A 178 11.89 -0.23 13.68
N ALA A 179 11.71 0.94 13.05
CA ALA A 179 11.11 1.05 11.73
C ALA A 179 11.92 1.96 10.81
N GLN A 180 11.74 1.77 9.51
CA GLN A 180 12.34 2.56 8.43
C GLN A 180 11.28 2.87 7.38
N ALA A 181 11.34 4.06 6.78
CA ALA A 181 10.62 4.35 5.55
C ALA A 181 11.51 4.14 4.34
N ASN A 182 10.93 3.68 3.24
CA ASN A 182 11.60 3.53 1.96
C ASN A 182 11.09 4.58 0.97
N LEU A 183 12.00 5.07 0.12
CA LEU A 183 11.69 6.00 -0.97
C LEU A 183 12.34 5.47 -2.25
N TRP A 184 11.58 4.72 -3.03
CA TRP A 184 12.02 4.22 -4.33
C TRP A 184 11.88 5.30 -5.39
N CYS A 185 12.84 5.39 -6.30
CA CYS A 185 13.01 6.57 -7.16
C CYS A 185 12.58 6.36 -8.61
N GLU A 186 11.79 5.35 -8.94
CA GLU A 186 11.33 5.08 -10.31
C GLU A 186 10.57 6.26 -10.94
N TYR A 187 9.90 7.05 -10.11
CA TYR A 187 9.12 8.23 -10.52
C TYR A 187 9.65 9.54 -9.96
N ILE A 188 10.76 9.51 -9.22
CA ILE A 188 11.35 10.69 -8.55
C ILE A 188 12.58 11.10 -9.33
N THR A 189 12.54 12.28 -9.96
CA THR A 189 13.58 12.74 -10.89
C THR A 189 14.37 13.94 -10.37
N THR A 190 13.90 14.63 -9.31
CA THR A 190 14.55 15.83 -8.77
C THR A 190 14.64 15.79 -7.25
N ALA A 191 15.52 16.60 -6.68
CA ALA A 191 15.67 16.76 -5.23
C ALA A 191 14.40 17.33 -4.57
N GLU A 192 13.73 18.27 -5.25
CA GLU A 192 12.46 18.85 -4.79
C GLU A 192 11.36 17.80 -4.68
N GLN A 193 11.33 16.81 -5.62
CA GLN A 193 10.42 15.68 -5.50
C GLN A 193 10.76 14.77 -4.33
N VAL A 194 12.05 14.55 -4.02
CA VAL A 194 12.46 13.82 -2.81
C VAL A 194 11.91 14.53 -1.57
N GLU A 195 12.14 15.84 -1.43
CA GLU A 195 11.63 16.63 -0.32
C GLU A 195 10.11 16.51 -0.20
N TYR A 196 9.39 16.68 -1.32
CA TYR A 196 7.95 16.56 -1.39
C TYR A 196 7.48 15.20 -0.88
N MET A 197 8.09 14.11 -1.35
CA MET A 197 7.66 12.75 -1.02
C MET A 197 7.96 12.37 0.43
N VAL A 198 9.05 12.87 1.02
CA VAL A 198 9.40 12.53 2.41
C VAL A 198 8.76 13.47 3.44
N LEU A 199 8.54 14.74 3.11
CA LEU A 199 7.99 15.71 4.04
C LEU A 199 6.46 15.87 3.85
N PRO A 200 5.68 15.93 4.93
CA PRO A 200 6.07 15.90 6.35
C PRO A 200 6.12 14.49 6.97
N ARG A 201 5.88 13.39 6.21
CA ARG A 201 5.76 12.01 6.74
C ARG A 201 6.99 11.55 7.53
N MET A 202 8.18 11.99 7.14
CA MET A 202 9.41 11.69 7.88
C MET A 202 9.36 12.19 9.33
N LEU A 203 8.69 13.32 9.59
CA LEU A 203 8.51 13.83 10.96
C LEU A 203 7.55 12.93 11.76
N ALA A 204 6.52 12.39 11.11
CA ALA A 204 5.61 11.42 11.75
C ALA A 204 6.34 10.13 12.09
N LEU A 205 7.17 9.61 11.18
CA LEU A 205 7.98 8.43 11.46
C LEU A 205 8.99 8.67 12.58
N ALA A 206 9.63 9.85 12.60
CA ALA A 206 10.52 10.22 13.70
C ALA A 206 9.79 10.19 15.04
N GLU A 207 8.58 10.72 15.13
CA GLU A 207 7.75 10.62 16.34
C GLU A 207 7.44 9.16 16.70
N VAL A 208 7.09 8.33 15.72
CA VAL A 208 6.79 6.91 15.91
C VAL A 208 7.95 6.14 16.52
N VAL A 209 9.19 6.38 16.05
CA VAL A 209 10.36 5.60 16.50
C VAL A 209 11.05 6.18 17.75
N TRP A 210 10.79 7.44 18.10
CA TRP A 210 11.42 8.08 19.26
C TRP A 210 10.49 8.24 20.46
N THR A 211 9.16 8.20 20.26
CA THR A 211 8.17 8.44 21.30
C THR A 211 7.49 7.14 21.71
N PRO A 212 7.51 6.75 22.99
CA PRO A 212 6.74 5.61 23.46
C PRO A 212 5.26 5.74 23.05
N LYS A 213 4.66 4.64 22.61
CA LYS A 213 3.30 4.61 22.06
C LYS A 213 2.27 5.32 22.93
N GLN A 214 2.33 5.11 24.24
CA GLN A 214 1.41 5.71 25.22
C GLN A 214 1.56 7.23 25.38
N ASN A 215 2.67 7.80 24.88
CA ASN A 215 2.97 9.24 24.96
C ASN A 215 2.69 9.95 23.63
N LYS A 216 2.29 9.21 22.58
CA LYS A 216 1.95 9.78 21.28
C LYS A 216 0.64 10.55 21.39
N ASP A 217 0.64 11.81 20.94
CA ASP A 217 -0.52 12.68 20.89
C ASP A 217 -0.58 13.40 19.55
N TRP A 218 -1.56 13.04 18.73
CA TRP A 218 -1.74 13.60 17.38
C TRP A 218 -1.94 15.11 17.39
N GLN A 219 -2.69 15.64 18.33
CA GLN A 219 -2.97 17.07 18.40
C GLN A 219 -1.68 17.86 18.72
N SER A 220 -0.93 17.36 19.70
CA SER A 220 0.40 17.93 20.05
C SER A 220 1.37 17.83 18.88
N PHE A 221 1.46 16.68 18.22
CA PHE A 221 2.29 16.52 17.02
C PHE A 221 1.89 17.52 15.93
N ASN A 222 0.61 17.58 15.59
CA ASN A 222 0.11 18.46 14.53
C ASN A 222 0.34 19.96 14.85
N LYS A 223 0.26 20.32 16.13
CA LYS A 223 0.61 21.68 16.58
C LYS A 223 2.11 22.00 16.36
N ARG A 224 2.99 21.06 16.70
CA ARG A 224 4.45 21.23 16.46
C ARG A 224 4.77 21.25 14.96
N LEU A 225 4.04 20.50 14.17
CA LEU A 225 4.18 20.45 12.71
C LEU A 225 3.96 21.82 12.06
N GLN A 226 3.07 22.68 12.60
CA GLN A 226 2.88 24.03 12.08
C GLN A 226 4.15 24.88 12.18
N THR A 227 4.99 24.64 13.18
CA THR A 227 6.29 25.31 13.30
C THR A 227 7.28 24.76 12.27
N GLN A 228 7.22 23.46 11.99
CA GLN A 228 8.06 22.85 10.97
C GLN A 228 7.70 23.33 9.56
N PHE A 229 6.43 23.49 9.23
CA PHE A 229 6.01 24.04 7.94
C PHE A 229 6.59 25.44 7.71
N ARG A 230 6.56 26.32 8.72
CA ARG A 230 7.19 27.64 8.64
C ARG A 230 8.70 27.54 8.43
N SER A 231 9.36 26.58 9.10
CA SER A 231 10.79 26.34 8.90
C SER A 231 11.09 25.83 7.50
N PHE A 232 10.25 24.96 6.94
CA PHE A 232 10.40 24.48 5.56
C PHE A 232 10.27 25.63 4.56
N GLU A 233 9.26 26.49 4.72
CA GLU A 233 9.06 27.68 3.89
C GLU A 233 10.29 28.63 3.95
N GLN A 234 10.82 28.91 5.15
CA GLN A 234 11.99 29.73 5.33
C GLN A 234 13.27 29.17 4.69
N ARG A 235 13.38 27.85 4.62
CA ARG A 235 14.51 27.14 4.02
C ARG A 235 14.33 26.85 2.53
N GLY A 236 13.17 27.16 1.96
CA GLY A 236 12.83 26.84 0.59
C GLY A 236 12.66 25.34 0.31
N LEU A 237 12.33 24.54 1.35
CA LEU A 237 12.09 23.11 1.20
C LEU A 237 10.69 22.85 0.65
N HIS A 238 10.61 21.92 -0.31
CA HIS A 238 9.37 21.50 -0.91
C HIS A 238 8.73 20.38 -0.06
N TYR A 239 7.59 20.66 0.53
CA TYR A 239 6.86 19.64 1.31
C TYR A 239 5.46 19.41 0.73
N SER A 240 4.92 18.23 0.93
CA SER A 240 3.55 17.92 0.49
C SER A 240 2.53 18.65 1.36
N PRO A 241 1.59 19.36 0.77
CA PRO A 241 0.39 19.86 1.47
C PRO A 241 -0.73 18.82 1.53
N GLY A 242 -0.43 17.54 1.32
CA GLY A 242 -1.41 16.45 1.27
C GLY A 242 -2.27 16.32 2.52
N ASN A 243 -1.72 16.65 3.70
CA ASN A 243 -2.45 16.66 4.97
C ASN A 243 -3.60 17.69 5.03
N PHE A 244 -3.62 18.67 4.12
CA PHE A 244 -4.72 19.63 3.98
C PHE A 244 -5.81 19.15 3.00
N THR A 245 -5.60 18.06 2.30
CA THR A 245 -6.59 17.51 1.37
C THR A 245 -7.78 16.96 2.13
N VAL A 246 -8.99 17.26 1.63
CA VAL A 246 -10.22 16.70 2.21
C VAL A 246 -10.36 15.26 1.75
N ASN A 247 -10.52 14.36 2.70
CA ASN A 247 -10.94 12.99 2.43
C ASN A 247 -12.48 12.95 2.33
N ILE A 248 -12.99 12.48 1.20
CA ILE A 248 -14.42 12.31 0.93
C ILE A 248 -14.74 10.83 1.03
N LYS A 249 -15.52 10.45 2.04
CA LYS A 249 -15.85 9.04 2.32
C LYS A 249 -17.36 8.79 2.25
N PRO A 250 -17.83 7.84 1.40
CA PRO A 250 -19.21 7.40 1.44
C PRO A 250 -19.53 6.71 2.78
N VAL A 251 -20.69 6.99 3.32
CA VAL A 251 -21.25 6.35 4.51
C VAL A 251 -22.66 5.88 4.14
N SER A 252 -22.80 4.57 4.02
CA SER A 252 -24.08 3.95 3.66
C SER A 252 -24.67 3.27 4.88
N GLU A 253 -25.84 3.70 5.29
CA GLU A 253 -26.56 3.11 6.40
C GLU A 253 -28.06 3.02 6.09
N ASN A 254 -28.66 1.85 6.33
CA ASN A 254 -30.10 1.61 6.15
C ASN A 254 -30.62 1.99 4.75
N GLY A 255 -29.82 1.78 3.70
CA GLY A 255 -30.17 2.11 2.31
C GLY A 255 -30.11 3.59 1.96
N LYS A 256 -29.59 4.43 2.86
CA LYS A 256 -29.32 5.84 2.62
C LYS A 256 -27.83 6.06 2.41
N LEU A 257 -27.48 7.00 1.56
CA LEU A 257 -26.11 7.43 1.34
C LEU A 257 -25.91 8.81 1.95
N SER A 258 -24.83 8.96 2.71
CA SER A 258 -24.29 10.25 3.13
C SER A 258 -22.78 10.28 2.86
N VAL A 259 -22.20 11.47 2.96
CA VAL A 259 -20.77 11.68 2.72
C VAL A 259 -20.15 12.31 3.96
N ALA A 260 -19.18 11.62 4.54
CA ALA A 260 -18.33 12.15 5.60
C ALA A 260 -17.12 12.86 4.99
N LEU A 261 -16.83 14.07 5.45
CA LEU A 261 -15.66 14.85 5.05
C LEU A 261 -14.71 14.98 6.24
N SER A 262 -13.42 14.79 5.98
CA SER A 262 -12.40 14.93 7.02
C SER A 262 -11.10 15.49 6.44
N THR A 263 -10.27 16.09 7.29
CA THR A 263 -8.93 16.57 6.95
C THR A 263 -7.96 16.25 8.09
N GLU A 264 -6.70 16.03 7.76
CA GLU A 264 -5.63 15.84 8.76
C GLU A 264 -5.09 17.18 9.30
N ALA A 265 -5.54 18.31 8.74
CA ALA A 265 -5.10 19.64 9.10
C ALA A 265 -5.54 20.04 10.52
N LEU A 266 -4.60 20.60 11.30
CA LEU A 266 -4.93 21.19 12.60
C LEU A 266 -5.86 22.40 12.41
N ASN A 267 -7.00 22.39 13.11
CA ASN A 267 -8.03 23.43 13.04
C ASN A 267 -8.52 23.71 11.60
N GLY A 268 -8.46 22.67 10.74
CA GLY A 268 -8.97 22.78 9.39
C GLY A 268 -10.49 22.86 9.38
N GLU A 269 -11.02 23.93 8.79
CA GLU A 269 -12.45 24.05 8.48
C GLU A 269 -12.68 23.53 7.07
N ILE A 270 -13.71 22.72 6.87
CA ILE A 270 -14.04 22.16 5.55
C ILE A 270 -15.24 22.92 5.00
N TYR A 271 -15.10 23.40 3.75
CA TYR A 271 -16.19 23.99 2.96
C TYR A 271 -16.43 23.14 1.73
N TYR A 272 -17.68 22.96 1.34
CA TYR A 272 -18.05 22.03 0.27
C TYR A 272 -19.21 22.52 -0.59
N THR A 273 -19.35 21.91 -1.77
CA THR A 273 -20.49 22.00 -2.67
C THR A 273 -20.98 20.60 -3.04
N THR A 274 -22.23 20.48 -3.50
CA THR A 274 -22.84 19.20 -3.91
C THR A 274 -23.20 19.13 -5.38
N ASP A 275 -23.00 20.22 -6.11
CA ASP A 275 -23.35 20.42 -7.53
C ASP A 275 -22.13 20.43 -8.47
N GLY A 276 -20.93 20.18 -7.93
CA GLY A 276 -19.68 20.19 -8.68
C GLY A 276 -19.10 21.57 -8.95
N THR A 277 -19.71 22.64 -8.44
CA THR A 277 -19.09 23.96 -8.46
C THR A 277 -17.89 24.04 -7.55
N LEU A 278 -16.95 24.97 -7.79
CA LEU A 278 -15.77 25.15 -6.94
C LEU A 278 -16.18 25.75 -5.60
N PRO A 279 -15.89 25.08 -4.46
CA PRO A 279 -16.19 25.64 -3.16
C PRO A 279 -15.29 26.85 -2.84
N THR A 280 -15.87 27.80 -2.11
CA THR A 280 -15.21 28.98 -1.57
C THR A 280 -15.42 29.03 -0.05
N LYS A 281 -14.92 30.05 0.62
CA LYS A 281 -15.15 30.26 2.05
C LYS A 281 -16.60 30.64 2.38
N GLU A 282 -17.37 31.03 1.38
CA GLU A 282 -18.80 31.35 1.45
C GLU A 282 -19.69 30.12 1.18
N SER A 283 -19.12 28.99 0.74
CA SER A 283 -19.83 27.73 0.54
C SER A 283 -20.27 27.13 1.87
N ALA A 284 -21.07 26.07 1.83
CA ALA A 284 -21.54 25.38 3.02
C ALA A 284 -20.35 24.86 3.86
N LYS A 285 -20.35 25.18 5.15
CA LYS A 285 -19.36 24.68 6.11
C LYS A 285 -19.78 23.31 6.61
N TYR A 286 -18.88 22.35 6.53
CA TYR A 286 -19.13 20.99 6.96
C TYR A 286 -19.16 20.87 8.49
N SER A 287 -20.19 20.19 9.00
CA SER A 287 -20.33 19.88 10.42
C SER A 287 -20.84 18.47 10.69
N LEU A 288 -21.66 17.92 9.78
CA LEU A 288 -22.26 16.59 9.86
C LEU A 288 -22.22 15.91 8.49
N PRO A 289 -22.32 14.58 8.43
CA PRO A 289 -22.38 13.87 7.15
C PRO A 289 -23.44 14.43 6.20
N VAL A 290 -23.05 14.70 4.96
CA VAL A 290 -23.89 15.32 3.93
C VAL A 290 -24.79 14.26 3.30
N PRO A 291 -26.12 14.32 3.42
CA PRO A 291 -27.02 13.35 2.78
C PRO A 291 -26.98 13.49 1.25
N ILE A 292 -26.96 12.35 0.55
CA ILE A 292 -27.00 12.26 -0.90
C ILE A 292 -28.30 11.56 -1.31
N GLU A 293 -29.27 12.34 -1.76
CA GLU A 293 -30.59 11.83 -2.20
C GLU A 293 -30.68 11.64 -3.72
N THR A 294 -29.91 12.41 -4.46
CA THR A 294 -29.78 12.34 -5.92
C THR A 294 -28.32 12.25 -6.31
N SER A 295 -28.02 11.84 -7.53
CA SER A 295 -26.64 11.83 -8.02
C SER A 295 -26.01 13.22 -7.89
N ALA A 296 -24.80 13.29 -7.35
CA ALA A 296 -24.14 14.53 -6.96
C ALA A 296 -22.65 14.49 -7.22
N VAL A 297 -22.03 15.66 -7.35
CA VAL A 297 -20.57 15.81 -7.38
C VAL A 297 -20.18 16.67 -6.19
N ILE A 298 -19.55 16.03 -5.22
CA ILE A 298 -19.05 16.71 -4.03
C ILE A 298 -17.68 17.29 -4.35
N LYS A 299 -17.51 18.59 -4.12
CA LYS A 299 -16.18 19.23 -4.07
C LYS A 299 -15.97 19.84 -2.69
N ALA A 300 -14.75 19.73 -2.18
CA ALA A 300 -14.44 20.23 -0.85
C ALA A 300 -13.01 20.80 -0.74
N ILE A 301 -12.88 21.83 0.08
CA ILE A 301 -11.62 22.49 0.40
C ILE A 301 -11.40 22.55 1.91
N THR A 302 -10.14 22.61 2.32
CA THR A 302 -9.75 22.90 3.70
C THR A 302 -9.35 24.37 3.81
N VAL A 303 -9.85 25.04 4.85
CA VAL A 303 -9.47 26.40 5.21
C VAL A 303 -8.81 26.39 6.59
N VAL A 304 -7.61 26.98 6.69
CA VAL A 304 -6.88 27.16 7.96
C VAL A 304 -6.55 28.62 8.12
N ASN A 305 -6.93 29.19 9.25
CA ASN A 305 -6.71 30.64 9.54
C ASN A 305 -7.19 31.56 8.39
N GLY A 306 -8.33 31.23 7.80
CA GLY A 306 -8.94 32.01 6.71
C GLY A 306 -8.27 31.86 5.33
N LYS A 307 -7.25 30.99 5.19
CA LYS A 307 -6.59 30.67 3.91
C LYS A 307 -7.03 29.30 3.42
N ILE A 308 -7.33 29.21 2.13
CA ILE A 308 -7.57 27.91 1.46
C ILE A 308 -6.22 27.21 1.37
N MET A 309 -6.18 25.95 1.84
CA MET A 309 -4.99 25.12 1.91
C MET A 309 -5.17 23.86 1.04
N GLY A 310 -4.05 23.23 0.70
CA GLY A 310 -4.02 21.99 -0.10
C GLY A 310 -3.64 22.25 -1.55
N LEU A 311 -3.58 21.18 -2.32
CA LEU A 311 -3.15 21.20 -3.74
C LEU A 311 -4.29 21.68 -4.65
N LYS A 312 -5.45 21.06 -4.51
CA LYS A 312 -6.68 21.38 -5.23
C LYS A 312 -7.89 20.94 -4.42
N PRO A 313 -9.10 21.42 -4.74
CA PRO A 313 -10.32 20.88 -4.15
C PRO A 313 -10.41 19.36 -4.34
N ALA A 314 -10.71 18.64 -3.27
CA ALA A 314 -11.06 17.23 -3.38
C ALA A 314 -12.40 17.11 -4.12
N GLU A 315 -12.52 16.08 -4.96
CA GLU A 315 -13.72 15.84 -5.76
C GLU A 315 -14.11 14.37 -5.74
N GLN A 316 -15.40 14.09 -5.59
CA GLN A 316 -15.96 12.76 -5.73
C GLN A 316 -17.38 12.82 -6.31
N SER A 317 -17.60 12.06 -7.38
CA SER A 317 -18.92 11.87 -7.95
C SER A 317 -19.64 10.69 -7.30
N PHE A 318 -20.94 10.87 -7.06
CA PHE A 318 -21.84 9.85 -6.53
C PHE A 318 -23.01 9.61 -7.48
N ALA A 319 -23.25 8.37 -7.84
CA ALA A 319 -24.36 7.93 -8.69
C ALA A 319 -25.40 7.18 -7.85
N MET A 320 -26.61 7.72 -7.76
CA MET A 320 -27.70 7.07 -7.03
C MET A 320 -28.30 5.90 -7.82
N HIS A 321 -28.44 4.76 -7.19
CA HIS A 321 -29.05 3.56 -7.76
C HIS A 321 -29.75 2.70 -6.70
N LYS A 322 -30.55 1.70 -7.10
CA LYS A 322 -31.39 0.91 -6.18
C LYS A 322 -30.64 0.02 -5.21
N ALA A 323 -29.36 -0.24 -5.47
CA ALA A 323 -28.51 -1.04 -4.59
C ALA A 323 -27.71 -0.21 -3.58
N ILE A 324 -27.93 1.13 -3.50
CA ILE A 324 -27.19 1.98 -2.55
C ILE A 324 -27.31 1.45 -1.12
N GLY A 325 -26.16 1.34 -0.45
CA GLY A 325 -26.07 0.94 0.95
C GLY A 325 -26.46 -0.51 1.23
N LYS A 326 -26.56 -1.35 0.20
CA LYS A 326 -26.83 -2.77 0.36
C LYS A 326 -25.54 -3.54 0.57
N ASN A 327 -25.59 -4.59 1.39
CA ASN A 327 -24.45 -5.48 1.57
C ASN A 327 -24.17 -6.28 0.30
N VAL A 328 -22.89 -6.47 0.01
CA VAL A 328 -22.41 -7.30 -1.08
C VAL A 328 -21.83 -8.59 -0.51
N ASN A 329 -22.35 -9.72 -0.95
CA ASN A 329 -21.82 -11.03 -0.58
C ASN A 329 -20.99 -11.59 -1.74
N TYR A 330 -19.68 -11.77 -1.50
CA TYR A 330 -18.77 -12.37 -2.46
C TYR A 330 -18.61 -13.87 -2.15
N THR A 331 -18.79 -14.73 -3.16
CA THR A 331 -18.52 -16.16 -3.06
C THR A 331 -17.01 -16.44 -2.98
N ASN A 332 -16.22 -15.70 -3.76
CA ASN A 332 -14.78 -15.79 -3.75
C ASN A 332 -14.17 -14.58 -3.02
N ALA A 333 -13.07 -14.80 -2.31
CA ALA A 333 -12.40 -13.73 -1.58
C ALA A 333 -11.83 -12.67 -2.52
N VAL A 334 -12.03 -11.40 -2.16
CA VAL A 334 -11.39 -10.26 -2.80
C VAL A 334 -9.89 -10.32 -2.54
N SER A 335 -9.07 -9.97 -3.53
CA SER A 335 -7.62 -9.90 -3.39
C SER A 335 -7.22 -8.90 -2.30
N ARG A 336 -6.32 -9.31 -1.42
CA ARG A 336 -5.79 -8.45 -0.35
C ARG A 336 -5.11 -7.15 -0.85
N TYR A 337 -4.74 -7.12 -2.11
CA TYR A 337 -4.09 -5.96 -2.74
C TYR A 337 -5.08 -4.94 -3.31
N TYR A 338 -6.34 -5.34 -3.52
CA TYR A 338 -7.37 -4.54 -4.18
C TYR A 338 -8.69 -4.66 -3.42
N LEU A 339 -8.73 -4.06 -2.23
CA LEU A 339 -9.88 -4.14 -1.31
C LEU A 339 -10.89 -3.00 -1.50
N ALA A 340 -10.62 -2.08 -2.42
CA ALA A 340 -11.38 -0.83 -2.59
C ALA A 340 -11.52 -0.05 -1.24
N ASP A 341 -12.62 0.68 -1.03
CA ASP A 341 -12.92 1.34 0.26
C ASP A 341 -13.80 0.47 1.18
N GLY A 342 -13.65 -0.85 1.05
CA GLY A 342 -14.33 -1.83 1.88
C GLY A 342 -15.28 -2.76 1.12
N PRO A 343 -15.92 -3.72 1.81
CA PRO A 343 -16.66 -4.82 1.18
C PRO A 343 -17.87 -4.38 0.35
N ASN A 344 -18.44 -3.22 0.64
CA ASN A 344 -19.64 -2.72 -0.01
C ASN A 344 -19.37 -1.67 -1.11
N SER A 345 -18.14 -1.58 -1.63
CA SER A 345 -17.78 -0.60 -2.67
C SER A 345 -18.52 -0.74 -4.00
N LEU A 346 -19.16 -1.89 -4.28
CA LEU A 346 -20.09 -2.00 -5.42
C LEU A 346 -21.41 -1.26 -5.21
N THR A 347 -21.72 -0.86 -3.99
CA THR A 347 -23.02 -0.29 -3.59
C THR A 347 -22.92 1.04 -2.86
N ASP A 348 -21.74 1.66 -2.85
CA ASP A 348 -21.47 2.94 -2.17
C ASP A 348 -21.79 4.18 -3.03
N GLY A 349 -22.21 3.97 -4.28
CA GLY A 349 -22.51 5.05 -5.23
C GLY A 349 -21.29 5.67 -5.91
N VAL A 350 -20.08 5.27 -5.54
CA VAL A 350 -18.85 5.79 -6.14
C VAL A 350 -18.54 5.04 -7.44
N ARG A 351 -18.17 5.77 -8.49
CA ARG A 351 -17.58 5.19 -9.69
C ARG A 351 -16.07 5.26 -9.60
N GLY A 352 -15.40 4.12 -9.83
CA GLY A 352 -13.97 4.04 -9.86
C GLY A 352 -13.34 4.89 -10.97
N THR A 353 -12.16 5.40 -10.70
CA THR A 353 -11.26 6.08 -11.64
C THR A 353 -10.05 5.19 -11.94
N TYR A 354 -9.01 5.72 -12.55
CA TYR A 354 -7.74 4.99 -12.72
C TYR A 354 -6.94 4.80 -11.43
N ALA A 355 -7.41 5.30 -10.28
CA ALA A 355 -6.81 5.08 -8.97
C ALA A 355 -7.07 3.65 -8.47
N VAL A 356 -6.22 2.72 -8.85
CA VAL A 356 -6.42 1.27 -8.73
C VAL A 356 -6.68 0.83 -7.30
N GLY A 357 -5.89 1.29 -6.33
CA GLY A 357 -5.96 0.82 -4.94
C GLY A 357 -7.14 1.37 -4.12
N LYS A 358 -7.88 2.37 -4.63
CA LYS A 358 -8.93 3.05 -3.85
C LYS A 358 -10.35 2.60 -4.19
N TYR A 359 -10.61 2.27 -5.45
CA TYR A 359 -11.99 2.14 -5.94
C TYR A 359 -12.34 0.74 -6.46
N TRP A 360 -11.38 -0.17 -6.56
CA TRP A 360 -11.56 -1.40 -7.30
C TRP A 360 -11.33 -2.62 -6.42
N HIS A 361 -12.28 -3.56 -6.51
CA HIS A 361 -12.05 -4.92 -6.01
C HIS A 361 -11.32 -5.74 -7.08
N GLY A 362 -10.23 -6.39 -6.68
CA GLY A 362 -9.51 -7.32 -7.56
C GLY A 362 -9.79 -8.77 -7.21
N PHE A 363 -9.78 -9.62 -8.23
CA PHE A 363 -9.87 -11.08 -8.09
C PHE A 363 -8.73 -11.69 -8.89
N SER A 364 -8.04 -12.67 -8.33
CA SER A 364 -6.94 -13.38 -8.96
C SER A 364 -7.22 -14.88 -8.94
N GLU A 365 -7.05 -15.53 -10.08
CA GLU A 365 -7.26 -16.99 -10.27
C GLU A 365 -8.68 -17.50 -9.97
N LYS A 366 -9.61 -16.59 -9.69
CA LYS A 366 -11.01 -16.91 -9.39
C LYS A 366 -11.93 -15.83 -9.97
N ASP A 367 -13.11 -16.21 -10.38
CA ASP A 367 -14.12 -15.30 -10.86
C ASP A 367 -14.69 -14.45 -9.72
N MET A 368 -15.08 -13.21 -10.04
CA MET A 368 -15.92 -12.42 -9.16
C MET A 368 -17.36 -12.95 -9.21
N ILE A 369 -17.88 -13.39 -8.09
CA ILE A 369 -19.30 -13.73 -7.92
C ILE A 369 -19.80 -12.87 -6.75
N ALA A 370 -20.67 -11.91 -7.07
CA ALA A 370 -21.22 -10.95 -6.11
C ALA A 370 -22.75 -11.03 -6.08
N THR A 371 -23.32 -11.22 -4.91
CA THR A 371 -24.78 -11.20 -4.70
C THR A 371 -25.16 -10.00 -3.85
N ILE A 372 -26.17 -9.26 -4.32
CA ILE A 372 -26.69 -8.06 -3.65
C ILE A 372 -28.19 -8.27 -3.38
N ASP A 373 -28.57 -8.29 -2.09
CA ASP A 373 -29.96 -8.34 -1.68
C ASP A 373 -30.54 -6.92 -1.58
N LEU A 374 -31.53 -6.64 -2.41
CA LEU A 374 -32.22 -5.33 -2.42
C LEU A 374 -33.21 -5.17 -1.25
N GLY A 375 -33.48 -6.26 -0.50
CA GLY A 375 -34.38 -6.28 0.67
C GLY A 375 -35.85 -6.46 0.33
N GLU A 376 -36.27 -6.10 -0.88
CA GLU A 376 -37.65 -6.23 -1.38
C GLU A 376 -37.66 -6.34 -2.91
N GLY A 377 -38.76 -6.82 -3.48
CA GLY A 377 -38.94 -6.86 -4.93
C GLY A 377 -38.92 -5.47 -5.54
N LYS A 378 -37.99 -5.21 -6.43
CA LYS A 378 -37.81 -3.92 -7.12
C LYS A 378 -37.83 -4.07 -8.62
N ASN A 379 -38.52 -3.17 -9.32
CA ASN A 379 -38.43 -3.09 -10.77
C ASN A 379 -37.04 -2.58 -11.17
N ILE A 380 -36.26 -3.41 -11.87
CA ILE A 380 -34.94 -3.07 -12.36
C ILE A 380 -35.03 -2.80 -13.87
N LYS A 381 -34.60 -1.61 -14.30
CA LYS A 381 -34.55 -1.23 -15.70
C LYS A 381 -33.19 -1.60 -16.33
N SER A 382 -32.12 -1.48 -15.60
CA SER A 382 -30.76 -1.76 -16.08
C SER A 382 -29.87 -2.18 -14.93
N ILE A 383 -28.86 -3.00 -15.23
CA ILE A 383 -27.76 -3.37 -14.35
C ILE A 383 -26.46 -2.96 -15.06
N SER A 384 -25.55 -2.34 -14.36
CA SER A 384 -24.23 -2.00 -14.89
C SER A 384 -23.14 -2.33 -13.90
N LEU A 385 -22.01 -2.82 -14.40
CA LEU A 385 -20.79 -3.07 -13.64
C LEU A 385 -19.65 -2.28 -14.28
N GLY A 386 -18.91 -1.51 -13.48
CA GLY A 386 -17.67 -0.91 -13.91
C GLY A 386 -16.54 -1.93 -13.84
N CYS A 387 -15.68 -1.97 -14.86
CA CYS A 387 -14.47 -2.78 -14.86
C CYS A 387 -13.29 -1.89 -15.25
N LEU A 388 -12.12 -2.17 -14.67
CA LEU A 388 -10.89 -1.47 -14.96
C LEU A 388 -9.97 -2.34 -15.80
N GLN A 389 -9.34 -1.74 -16.82
CA GLN A 389 -8.24 -2.33 -17.55
C GLN A 389 -6.98 -1.48 -17.34
N ASN A 390 -5.93 -2.11 -16.84
CA ASN A 390 -4.64 -1.47 -16.68
C ASN A 390 -3.54 -2.53 -16.90
N TYR A 391 -3.07 -2.69 -18.11
CA TYR A 391 -2.07 -3.69 -18.49
C TYR A 391 -0.74 -3.54 -17.75
N ARG A 392 -0.40 -2.33 -17.36
CA ARG A 392 0.83 -2.06 -16.61
C ARG A 392 0.82 -2.75 -15.25
N ASP A 393 -0.34 -2.79 -14.61
CA ASP A 393 -0.52 -3.39 -13.27
C ASP A 393 -1.14 -4.79 -13.37
N TRP A 394 -1.08 -5.43 -14.55
CA TRP A 394 -1.64 -6.76 -14.83
C TRP A 394 -3.13 -6.89 -14.50
N ILE A 395 -3.87 -5.81 -14.72
CA ILE A 395 -5.32 -5.75 -14.53
C ILE A 395 -6.00 -5.89 -15.89
N PHE A 396 -6.83 -6.91 -16.02
CA PHE A 396 -7.51 -7.25 -17.25
C PHE A 396 -9.01 -7.13 -17.11
N MET A 397 -9.68 -6.76 -18.20
CA MET A 397 -11.13 -6.83 -18.29
C MET A 397 -11.58 -8.29 -18.17
N PRO A 398 -12.74 -8.57 -17.54
CA PRO A 398 -13.32 -9.90 -17.59
C PRO A 398 -13.64 -10.30 -19.02
N SER A 399 -13.49 -11.59 -19.35
CA SER A 399 -13.87 -12.13 -20.67
C SER A 399 -15.39 -12.10 -20.89
N ALA A 400 -16.16 -12.23 -19.83
CA ALA A 400 -17.61 -12.12 -19.85
C ALA A 400 -18.14 -11.64 -18.48
N VAL A 401 -19.30 -10.98 -18.49
CA VAL A 401 -20.07 -10.65 -17.29
C VAL A 401 -21.50 -11.20 -17.46
N GLN A 402 -21.90 -12.09 -16.59
CA GLN A 402 -23.25 -12.64 -16.54
C GLN A 402 -24.05 -11.92 -15.43
N PHE A 403 -25.24 -11.44 -15.79
CA PHE A 403 -26.18 -10.86 -14.85
C PHE A 403 -27.34 -11.81 -14.59
N GLU A 404 -27.64 -12.02 -13.32
CA GLU A 404 -28.71 -12.90 -12.85
C GLU A 404 -29.62 -12.14 -11.87
N ILE A 405 -30.87 -12.58 -11.79
CA ILE A 405 -31.87 -12.08 -10.81
C ILE A 405 -32.51 -13.23 -10.06
N SER A 406 -32.93 -12.92 -8.84
CA SER A 406 -33.71 -13.83 -8.00
C SER A 406 -34.80 -13.07 -7.27
N THR A 407 -35.94 -13.69 -7.02
CA THR A 407 -37.04 -13.18 -6.18
C THR A 407 -37.06 -13.83 -4.80
N ASP A 408 -36.34 -14.92 -4.62
CA ASP A 408 -36.31 -15.70 -3.36
C ASP A 408 -34.92 -15.78 -2.71
N GLY A 409 -33.90 -15.21 -3.37
CA GLY A 409 -32.50 -15.26 -2.93
C GLY A 409 -31.84 -16.63 -3.05
N LYS A 410 -32.50 -17.61 -3.64
CA LYS A 410 -32.02 -19.01 -3.78
C LYS A 410 -31.92 -19.47 -5.22
N THR A 411 -32.95 -19.17 -6.01
CA THR A 411 -33.02 -19.53 -7.41
C THR A 411 -32.72 -18.34 -8.28
N PHE A 412 -31.63 -18.39 -9.03
CA PHE A 412 -31.18 -17.30 -9.89
C PHE A 412 -31.49 -17.63 -11.35
N THR A 413 -32.01 -16.63 -12.06
CA THR A 413 -32.30 -16.72 -13.49
C THR A 413 -31.37 -15.77 -14.23
N ALA A 414 -30.63 -16.29 -15.20
CA ALA A 414 -29.77 -15.49 -16.06
C ALA A 414 -30.59 -14.53 -16.92
N LEU A 415 -30.25 -13.27 -16.88
CA LEU A 415 -30.83 -12.23 -17.73
C LEU A 415 -30.04 -12.05 -19.01
N GLN A 416 -28.74 -11.87 -18.87
CA GLN A 416 -27.84 -11.57 -19.98
C GLN A 416 -26.40 -11.91 -19.64
N THR A 417 -25.66 -12.38 -20.64
CA THR A 417 -24.22 -12.46 -20.63
C THR A 417 -23.66 -11.40 -21.59
N VAL A 418 -22.77 -10.55 -21.10
CA VAL A 418 -22.03 -9.59 -21.91
C VAL A 418 -20.63 -10.13 -22.13
N ASN A 419 -20.31 -10.53 -23.34
CA ASN A 419 -18.99 -11.01 -23.70
C ASN A 419 -18.08 -9.83 -24.04
N ASN A 420 -16.85 -9.88 -23.56
CA ASN A 420 -15.81 -8.95 -23.97
C ASN A 420 -15.11 -9.52 -25.22
N THR A 421 -15.10 -8.76 -26.29
CA THR A 421 -14.58 -9.17 -27.61
C THR A 421 -13.20 -8.53 -27.91
N ILE A 422 -12.51 -8.02 -26.91
CA ILE A 422 -11.18 -7.40 -27.07
C ILE A 422 -10.08 -8.44 -26.98
#